data_ffed51f1b4645c685f92e608b39f2c1f
#
_entry.id   ffed51f1b4645c685f92e608b39f2c1f
#
_cell.length_a   1.000
_cell.length_b   1.000
_cell.length_c   1.000
_cell.angle_alpha   90.00
_cell.angle_beta   90.00
_cell.angle_gamma   90.00
#
_symmetry.space_group_name_H-M   'P 1'
#
loop_
_entity.id
_entity.type
_entity.pdbx_description
1 polymer ?
#
loop_
_entity_poly.entity_id
_entity_poly.type
_entity_poly.pdbx_seq_one_letter_code
_entity_poly.pdbx_strand_id
1 'polypeptide(L)'
;MSTLIKWFPDRPGMATGIAIMGFGGGALIASPWSTQMLEAFGTGRSGIALTFLVHGLVYGVFMSLGVALVRVPPQDWRPAAAPKQVARPLITTANVAARNAVRTPQFWLLWVVLCCNVTAGIGILEKASPMIVGFFAESSTPVATGAAAGFVALLSLTNMAGRFIWSSTSDIFGRKNIYRFYLGGGVLLYLAIMLFGATGVPVFVLCAMLILSFYGGGFATIPAYLKDLFGSYEVGAIHGRLLTAWSVAGVLGPLIVNAIADVRKAAGAIGPDLYTTSLYIMIGLLVVGFVANELVRPVNPRFHEPATGGAR
;
A
#
# COMPACT_ATOMS: atom_id res chain seq x y z
N MET A 1 -12.83 -0.43 7.23
CA MET A 1 -12.00 0.76 7.43
C MET A 1 -12.74 1.86 8.19
N SER A 2 -13.77 2.47 7.61
CA SER A 2 -14.52 3.56 8.25
C SER A 2 -15.07 3.19 9.63
N THR A 3 -15.53 1.96 9.84
CA THR A 3 -16.00 1.46 11.14
C THR A 3 -14.90 1.46 12.19
N LEU A 4 -13.69 1.00 11.85
CA LEU A 4 -12.57 0.97 12.80
C LEU A 4 -12.05 2.37 13.14
N ILE A 5 -12.05 3.29 12.20
CA ILE A 5 -11.73 4.70 12.48
C ILE A 5 -12.73 5.31 13.49
N LYS A 6 -13.99 4.89 13.46
CA LYS A 6 -15.01 5.33 14.44
C LYS A 6 -14.80 4.71 15.82
N TRP A 7 -14.30 3.46 15.90
CA TRP A 7 -13.94 2.82 17.16
C TRP A 7 -12.65 3.39 17.78
N PHE A 8 -11.69 3.80 16.95
CA PHE A 8 -10.38 4.31 17.37
C PHE A 8 -10.11 5.71 16.79
N PRO A 9 -10.91 6.73 17.16
CA PRO A 9 -10.78 8.07 16.60
C PRO A 9 -9.48 8.77 17.01
N ASP A 10 -8.85 8.33 18.11
CA ASP A 10 -7.58 8.79 18.66
C ASP A 10 -6.36 8.20 17.94
N ARG A 11 -6.49 6.99 17.37
CA ARG A 11 -5.42 6.25 16.69
C ARG A 11 -5.89 5.67 15.33
N PRO A 12 -6.38 6.52 14.42
CA PRO A 12 -6.95 6.04 13.16
C PRO A 12 -5.92 5.36 12.26
N GLY A 13 -4.63 5.74 12.35
CA GLY A 13 -3.55 5.09 11.62
C GLY A 13 -3.30 3.66 12.10
N MET A 14 -3.22 3.45 13.40
CA MET A 14 -3.10 2.10 13.97
C MET A 14 -4.30 1.24 13.58
N ALA A 15 -5.51 1.75 13.70
CA ALA A 15 -6.73 1.01 13.39
C ALA A 15 -6.79 0.58 11.92
N THR A 16 -6.43 1.48 10.99
CA THR A 16 -6.37 1.17 9.56
C THR A 16 -5.21 0.23 9.23
N GLY A 17 -4.06 0.40 9.88
CA GLY A 17 -2.89 -0.46 9.75
C GLY A 17 -3.20 -1.91 10.08
N ILE A 18 -3.79 -2.17 11.23
CA ILE A 18 -4.19 -3.53 11.66
C ILE A 18 -5.18 -4.15 10.68
N ALA A 19 -6.20 -3.38 10.26
CA ALA A 19 -7.22 -3.90 9.35
C ALA A 19 -6.66 -4.27 7.97
N ILE A 20 -5.73 -3.45 7.44
CA ILE A 20 -5.16 -3.66 6.11
C ILE A 20 -3.97 -4.64 6.16
N MET A 21 -3.36 -4.83 7.32
CA MET A 21 -2.27 -5.80 7.51
C MET A 21 -2.70 -7.20 7.09
N GLY A 22 -3.93 -7.61 7.42
CA GLY A 22 -4.49 -8.90 7.00
C GLY A 22 -4.50 -9.11 5.48
N PHE A 23 -4.77 -8.06 4.70
CA PHE A 23 -4.67 -8.11 3.24
C PHE A 23 -3.21 -8.35 2.77
N GLY A 24 -2.23 -7.69 3.39
CA GLY A 24 -0.81 -7.87 3.05
C GLY A 24 -0.27 -9.26 3.41
N GLY A 25 -0.77 -9.86 4.49
CA GLY A 25 -0.36 -11.18 4.97
C GLY A 25 -1.11 -12.36 4.33
N GLY A 26 -2.19 -12.08 3.59
CA GLY A 26 -3.03 -13.14 3.02
C GLY A 26 -2.27 -14.10 2.11
N ALA A 27 -1.36 -13.59 1.29
CA ALA A 27 -0.55 -14.40 0.39
C ALA A 27 0.38 -15.39 1.11
N LEU A 28 0.87 -15.05 2.31
CA LEU A 28 1.73 -15.94 3.12
C LEU A 28 1.00 -17.22 3.52
N ILE A 29 -0.31 -17.15 3.70
CA ILE A 29 -1.17 -18.30 4.07
C ILE A 29 -1.77 -18.93 2.82
N ALA A 30 -2.36 -18.12 1.95
CA ALA A 30 -3.11 -18.60 0.80
C ALA A 30 -2.23 -19.25 -0.27
N SER A 31 -0.99 -18.76 -0.49
CA SER A 31 -0.12 -19.32 -1.52
C SER A 31 0.32 -20.78 -1.21
N PRO A 32 0.93 -21.10 -0.06
CA PRO A 32 1.29 -22.49 0.25
C PRO A 32 0.07 -23.39 0.35
N TRP A 33 -1.05 -22.89 0.88
CA TRP A 33 -2.29 -23.65 0.95
C TRP A 33 -2.85 -23.95 -0.44
N SER A 34 -2.85 -22.98 -1.37
CA SER A 34 -3.25 -23.21 -2.76
C SER A 34 -2.37 -24.25 -3.45
N THR A 35 -1.07 -24.25 -3.21
CA THR A 35 -0.14 -25.24 -3.76
C THR A 35 -0.49 -26.64 -3.25
N GLN A 36 -0.69 -26.81 -1.94
CA GLN A 36 -1.09 -28.09 -1.37
C GLN A 36 -2.44 -28.61 -1.91
N MET A 37 -3.41 -27.69 -2.12
CA MET A 37 -4.69 -28.08 -2.73
C MET A 37 -4.52 -28.54 -4.17
N LEU A 38 -3.69 -27.86 -4.96
CA LEU A 38 -3.40 -28.25 -6.35
C LEU A 38 -2.61 -29.56 -6.43
N GLU A 39 -1.72 -29.83 -5.47
CA GLU A 39 -1.06 -31.13 -5.37
C GLU A 39 -2.05 -32.25 -5.03
N ALA A 40 -2.98 -31.99 -4.11
CA ALA A 40 -3.98 -32.97 -3.69
C ALA A 40 -5.08 -33.23 -4.74
N PHE A 41 -5.57 -32.21 -5.41
CA PHE A 41 -6.69 -32.29 -6.36
C PHE A 41 -6.24 -32.39 -7.83
N GLY A 42 -4.95 -32.15 -8.10
CA GLY A 42 -4.38 -32.10 -9.44
C GLY A 42 -4.45 -30.72 -10.08
N THR A 43 -3.59 -30.50 -11.08
CA THR A 43 -3.49 -29.22 -11.83
C THR A 43 -4.41 -29.16 -13.06
N GLY A 44 -5.19 -30.20 -13.29
CA GLY A 44 -6.19 -30.23 -14.35
C GLY A 44 -7.42 -29.36 -14.05
N ARG A 45 -8.30 -29.17 -15.04
CA ARG A 45 -9.48 -28.29 -14.93
C ARG A 45 -10.35 -28.59 -13.69
N SER A 46 -10.57 -29.85 -13.38
CA SER A 46 -11.35 -30.30 -12.20
C SER A 46 -10.63 -29.99 -10.88
N GLY A 47 -9.32 -30.22 -10.81
CA GLY A 47 -8.53 -29.94 -9.61
C GLY A 47 -8.45 -28.44 -9.30
N ILE A 48 -8.28 -27.61 -10.33
CA ILE A 48 -8.34 -26.15 -10.19
C ILE A 48 -9.73 -25.72 -9.70
N ALA A 49 -10.82 -26.27 -10.27
CA ALA A 49 -12.17 -25.94 -9.86
C ALA A 49 -12.45 -26.32 -8.39
N LEU A 50 -12.00 -27.51 -7.95
CA LEU A 50 -12.11 -27.94 -6.56
C LEU A 50 -11.30 -27.04 -5.61
N THR A 51 -10.09 -26.65 -6.00
CA THR A 51 -9.28 -25.71 -5.23
C THR A 51 -10.01 -24.38 -5.02
N PHE A 52 -10.60 -23.80 -6.07
CA PHE A 52 -11.39 -22.58 -5.94
C PHE A 52 -12.66 -22.78 -5.10
N LEU A 53 -13.33 -23.93 -5.22
CA LEU A 53 -14.50 -24.23 -4.40
C LEU A 53 -14.17 -24.27 -2.92
N VAL A 54 -13.10 -24.97 -2.53
CA VAL A 54 -12.65 -25.06 -1.12
C VAL A 54 -12.27 -23.67 -0.61
N HIS A 55 -11.49 -22.88 -1.36
CA HIS A 55 -11.17 -21.51 -1.00
C HIS A 55 -12.42 -20.64 -0.81
N GLY A 56 -13.36 -20.73 -1.76
CA GLY A 56 -14.62 -19.99 -1.70
C GLY A 56 -15.46 -20.31 -0.47
N LEU A 57 -15.56 -21.61 -0.10
CA LEU A 57 -16.27 -22.04 1.10
C LEU A 57 -15.60 -21.51 2.38
N VAL A 58 -14.29 -21.66 2.51
CA VAL A 58 -13.54 -21.18 3.68
C VAL A 58 -13.61 -19.66 3.79
N TYR A 59 -13.40 -18.93 2.70
CA TYR A 59 -13.55 -17.48 2.71
C TYR A 59 -14.98 -17.06 3.03
N GLY A 60 -15.98 -17.76 2.51
CA GLY A 60 -17.40 -17.53 2.82
C GLY A 60 -17.70 -17.64 4.32
N VAL A 61 -17.15 -18.66 5.00
CA VAL A 61 -17.29 -18.82 6.46
C VAL A 61 -16.63 -17.65 7.21
N PHE A 62 -15.36 -17.32 6.92
CA PHE A 62 -14.66 -16.24 7.61
C PHE A 62 -15.29 -14.87 7.34
N MET A 63 -15.74 -14.62 6.11
CA MET A 63 -16.44 -13.37 5.77
C MET A 63 -17.77 -13.26 6.52
N SER A 64 -18.55 -14.35 6.61
CA SER A 64 -19.82 -14.38 7.37
C SER A 64 -19.59 -14.11 8.84
N LEU A 65 -18.56 -14.72 9.44
CA LEU A 65 -18.16 -14.43 10.83
C LEU A 65 -17.77 -12.95 11.00
N GLY A 66 -16.98 -12.41 10.06
CA GLY A 66 -16.62 -10.99 10.06
C GLY A 66 -17.83 -10.06 10.03
N VAL A 67 -18.81 -10.34 9.16
CA VAL A 67 -20.07 -9.58 9.09
C VAL A 67 -20.87 -9.69 10.39
N ALA A 68 -20.90 -10.87 11.00
CA ALA A 68 -21.61 -11.09 12.26
C ALA A 68 -20.99 -10.36 13.46
N LEU A 69 -19.66 -10.23 13.47
CA LEU A 69 -18.91 -9.65 14.60
C LEU A 69 -18.71 -8.13 14.50
N VAL A 70 -18.53 -7.60 13.27
CA VAL A 70 -18.25 -6.16 13.08
C VAL A 70 -19.51 -5.33 13.31
N ARG A 71 -19.44 -4.41 14.27
CA ARG A 71 -20.51 -3.46 14.61
C ARG A 71 -20.00 -2.03 14.54
N VAL A 72 -20.89 -1.10 14.20
CA VAL A 72 -20.60 0.34 14.29
C VAL A 72 -20.72 0.75 15.76
N PRO A 73 -19.81 1.59 16.30
CA PRO A 73 -19.93 2.08 17.66
C PRO A 73 -21.19 2.94 17.85
N PRO A 74 -21.75 3.03 19.08
CA PRO A 74 -22.80 3.98 19.41
C PRO A 74 -22.41 5.42 19.07
N GLN A 75 -23.38 6.30 18.86
CA GLN A 75 -23.13 7.69 18.45
C GLN A 75 -22.36 8.50 19.51
N ASP A 76 -22.54 8.16 20.78
CA ASP A 76 -21.92 8.78 21.95
C ASP A 76 -20.59 8.11 22.36
N TRP A 77 -20.14 7.11 21.60
CA TRP A 77 -18.89 6.40 21.88
C TRP A 77 -17.69 7.33 21.91
N ARG A 78 -16.96 7.28 23.03
CA ARG A 78 -15.65 7.95 23.19
C ARG A 78 -14.68 7.00 23.89
N PRO A 79 -13.41 6.94 23.43
CA PRO A 79 -12.38 6.17 24.13
C PRO A 79 -12.19 6.68 25.56
N ALA A 80 -12.04 5.77 26.53
CA ALA A 80 -11.90 6.12 27.95
C ALA A 80 -10.63 6.96 28.26
N ALA A 81 -9.60 6.87 27.44
CA ALA A 81 -8.33 7.56 27.60
C ALA A 81 -7.89 8.18 26.25
N ALA A 82 -8.72 9.06 25.68
CA ALA A 82 -8.30 9.79 24.49
C ALA A 82 -7.18 10.78 24.86
N PRO A 83 -5.93 10.61 24.38
CA PRO A 83 -4.92 11.63 24.57
C PRO A 83 -5.43 12.93 23.97
N LYS A 84 -5.15 14.08 24.61
CA LYS A 84 -5.50 15.39 24.07
C LYS A 84 -4.98 15.44 22.63
N GLN A 85 -5.89 15.56 21.66
CA GLN A 85 -5.49 15.72 20.27
C GLN A 85 -4.64 16.98 20.16
N VAL A 86 -3.36 16.82 19.87
CA VAL A 86 -2.51 17.95 19.57
C VAL A 86 -3.06 18.57 18.28
N ALA A 87 -3.46 19.84 18.36
CA ALA A 87 -3.95 20.58 17.21
C ALA A 87 -2.85 20.59 16.13
N ARG A 88 -3.13 19.97 14.99
CA ARG A 88 -2.23 19.94 13.84
C ARG A 88 -2.89 20.64 12.67
N PRO A 89 -2.16 21.40 11.85
CA PRO A 89 -2.74 22.21 10.78
C PRO A 89 -3.57 21.44 9.74
N LEU A 90 -3.32 20.13 9.59
CA LEU A 90 -4.02 19.27 8.62
C LEU A 90 -5.14 18.43 9.23
N ILE A 91 -5.42 18.54 10.53
CA ILE A 91 -6.51 17.80 11.17
C ILE A 91 -7.73 18.71 11.27
N THR A 92 -8.77 18.40 10.50
CA THR A 92 -10.05 19.12 10.54
C THR A 92 -10.98 18.55 11.60
N THR A 93 -11.76 19.42 12.23
CA THR A 93 -12.95 19.06 13.03
C THR A 93 -14.24 19.10 12.23
N ALA A 94 -14.18 19.65 11.01
CA ALA A 94 -15.31 19.74 10.10
C ALA A 94 -15.42 18.48 9.23
N ASN A 95 -16.59 18.28 8.63
CA ASN A 95 -16.84 17.19 7.70
C ASN A 95 -16.98 17.72 6.27
N VAL A 96 -16.56 16.92 5.30
CA VAL A 96 -16.71 17.21 3.87
C VAL A 96 -17.44 16.04 3.23
N ALA A 97 -18.52 16.31 2.49
CA ALA A 97 -19.22 15.28 1.73
C ALA A 97 -18.34 14.74 0.60
N ALA A 98 -18.50 13.48 0.26
CA ALA A 98 -17.69 12.80 -0.76
C ALA A 98 -17.83 13.45 -2.16
N ARG A 99 -19.01 14.04 -2.48
CA ARG A 99 -19.23 14.81 -3.71
C ARG A 99 -18.41 16.10 -3.76
N ASN A 100 -18.17 16.71 -2.60
CA ASN A 100 -17.40 17.94 -2.47
C ASN A 100 -15.90 17.64 -2.39
N ALA A 101 -15.52 16.54 -1.72
CA ALA A 101 -14.11 16.10 -1.59
C ALA A 101 -13.44 15.94 -2.95
N VAL A 102 -14.08 15.30 -3.94
CA VAL A 102 -13.54 15.12 -5.30
C VAL A 102 -13.35 16.41 -6.09
N ARG A 103 -13.96 17.52 -5.64
CA ARG A 103 -13.80 18.85 -6.23
C ARG A 103 -12.64 19.63 -5.61
N THR A 104 -12.01 19.09 -4.59
CA THR A 104 -10.89 19.73 -3.90
C THR A 104 -9.55 19.33 -4.52
N PRO A 105 -8.57 20.22 -4.59
CA PRO A 105 -7.22 19.87 -5.02
C PRO A 105 -6.57 18.83 -4.08
N GLN A 106 -6.91 18.82 -2.78
CA GLN A 106 -6.40 17.89 -1.81
C GLN A 106 -6.71 16.42 -2.16
N PHE A 107 -7.90 16.14 -2.67
CA PHE A 107 -8.28 14.81 -3.13
C PHE A 107 -7.37 14.33 -4.26
N TRP A 108 -7.16 15.16 -5.29
CA TRP A 108 -6.33 14.79 -6.44
C TRP A 108 -4.85 14.75 -6.12
N LEU A 109 -4.37 15.59 -5.20
CA LEU A 109 -3.01 15.50 -4.70
C LEU A 109 -2.78 14.17 -3.97
N LEU A 110 -3.70 13.75 -3.09
CA LEU A 110 -3.60 12.44 -2.43
C LEU A 110 -3.79 11.28 -3.41
N TRP A 111 -4.58 11.46 -4.46
CA TRP A 111 -4.71 10.49 -5.54
C TRP A 111 -3.36 10.26 -6.24
N VAL A 112 -2.66 11.34 -6.60
CA VAL A 112 -1.31 11.28 -7.20
C VAL A 112 -0.31 10.67 -6.22
N VAL A 113 -0.32 11.09 -4.96
CA VAL A 113 0.54 10.52 -3.90
C VAL A 113 0.38 9.01 -3.80
N LEU A 114 -0.87 8.53 -3.73
CA LEU A 114 -1.17 7.11 -3.64
C LEU A 114 -0.77 6.38 -4.92
N CYS A 115 -1.13 6.92 -6.09
CA CYS A 115 -0.81 6.33 -7.38
C CYS A 115 0.71 6.14 -7.54
N CYS A 116 1.50 7.18 -7.28
CA CYS A 116 2.96 7.13 -7.41
C CYS A 116 3.60 6.15 -6.41
N ASN A 117 3.19 6.19 -5.14
CA ASN A 117 3.69 5.28 -4.11
C ASN A 117 3.39 3.81 -4.45
N VAL A 118 2.17 3.53 -4.87
CA VAL A 118 1.71 2.18 -5.20
C VAL A 118 2.35 1.67 -6.48
N THR A 119 2.46 2.50 -7.53
CA THR A 119 3.11 2.13 -8.80
C THR A 119 4.56 1.71 -8.54
N ALA A 120 5.30 2.49 -7.76
CA ALA A 120 6.68 2.15 -7.41
C ALA A 120 6.77 0.80 -6.67
N GLY A 121 5.94 0.57 -5.65
CA GLY A 121 5.97 -0.67 -4.89
C GLY A 121 5.55 -1.91 -5.69
N ILE A 122 4.46 -1.82 -6.48
CA ILE A 122 3.98 -2.92 -7.33
C ILE A 122 5.01 -3.25 -8.42
N GLY A 123 5.72 -2.26 -8.95
CA GLY A 123 6.74 -2.47 -9.96
C GLY A 123 7.85 -3.44 -9.52
N ILE A 124 8.27 -3.39 -8.24
CA ILE A 124 9.20 -4.39 -7.69
C ILE A 124 8.49 -5.71 -7.39
N LEU A 125 7.33 -5.65 -6.75
CA LEU A 125 6.63 -6.86 -6.27
C LEU A 125 6.27 -7.80 -7.42
N GLU A 126 5.79 -7.27 -8.54
CA GLU A 126 5.35 -8.05 -9.71
C GLU A 126 6.48 -8.86 -10.35
N LYS A 127 7.68 -8.30 -10.36
CA LYS A 127 8.87 -8.93 -10.95
C LYS A 127 9.91 -9.36 -9.92
N ALA A 128 9.53 -9.44 -8.65
CA ALA A 128 10.49 -9.69 -7.58
C ALA A 128 11.38 -10.93 -7.83
N SER A 129 10.78 -12.08 -8.14
CA SER A 129 11.52 -13.31 -8.40
C SER A 129 12.41 -13.23 -9.66
N PRO A 130 11.90 -12.91 -10.85
CA PRO A 130 12.77 -12.79 -12.03
C PRO A 130 13.74 -11.61 -11.93
N MET A 131 13.38 -10.54 -11.20
CA MET A 131 14.27 -9.40 -11.01
C MET A 131 15.52 -9.77 -10.21
N ILE A 132 15.40 -10.44 -9.06
CA ILE A 132 16.56 -10.82 -8.25
C ILE A 132 17.44 -11.84 -8.98
N VAL A 133 16.83 -12.81 -9.68
CA VAL A 133 17.58 -13.79 -10.49
C VAL A 133 18.31 -13.11 -11.63
N GLY A 134 17.62 -12.26 -12.39
CA GLY A 134 18.21 -11.54 -13.53
C GLY A 134 19.27 -10.52 -13.12
N PHE A 135 19.05 -9.81 -12.00
CA PHE A 135 19.98 -8.81 -11.50
C PHE A 135 21.35 -9.41 -11.12
N PHE A 136 21.35 -10.64 -10.60
CA PHE A 136 22.57 -11.36 -10.17
C PHE A 136 22.98 -12.50 -11.11
N ALA A 137 22.41 -12.58 -12.32
CA ALA A 137 22.69 -13.67 -13.26
C ALA A 137 24.19 -13.83 -13.58
N GLU A 138 24.91 -12.71 -13.69
CA GLU A 138 26.34 -12.68 -14.05
C GLU A 138 27.24 -12.34 -12.84
N SER A 139 26.68 -12.31 -11.63
CA SER A 139 27.45 -12.06 -10.42
C SER A 139 28.24 -13.29 -10.00
N SER A 140 29.26 -13.10 -9.16
CA SER A 140 29.99 -14.21 -8.51
C SER A 140 29.12 -15.06 -7.61
N THR A 141 27.93 -14.55 -7.24
CA THR A 141 26.95 -15.22 -6.36
C THR A 141 25.57 -15.21 -7.02
N PRO A 142 25.31 -16.02 -8.07
CA PRO A 142 24.03 -16.08 -8.73
C PRO A 142 22.94 -16.54 -7.75
N VAL A 143 21.75 -15.93 -7.86
CA VAL A 143 20.60 -16.30 -7.01
C VAL A 143 19.83 -17.44 -7.66
N ALA A 144 19.75 -18.58 -6.96
CA ALA A 144 18.96 -19.72 -7.40
C ALA A 144 17.47 -19.42 -7.37
N THR A 145 16.69 -20.04 -8.28
CA THR A 145 15.23 -19.85 -8.38
C THR A 145 14.50 -20.17 -7.06
N GLY A 146 14.97 -21.17 -6.30
CA GLY A 146 14.40 -21.49 -5.00
C GLY A 146 14.61 -20.38 -3.95
N ALA A 147 15.77 -19.70 -3.97
CA ALA A 147 16.03 -18.57 -3.09
C ALA A 147 15.18 -17.33 -3.46
N ALA A 148 14.84 -17.15 -4.76
CA ALA A 148 13.98 -16.10 -5.21
C ALA A 148 12.55 -16.21 -4.66
N ALA A 149 12.03 -17.41 -4.43
CA ALA A 149 10.74 -17.63 -3.75
C ALA A 149 10.79 -17.14 -2.29
N GLY A 150 11.89 -17.41 -1.58
CA GLY A 150 12.14 -16.90 -0.22
C GLY A 150 12.18 -15.36 -0.20
N PHE A 151 12.80 -14.74 -1.21
CA PHE A 151 12.81 -13.29 -1.36
C PHE A 151 11.39 -12.70 -1.50
N VAL A 152 10.53 -13.28 -2.33
CA VAL A 152 9.11 -12.86 -2.47
C VAL A 152 8.36 -12.98 -1.14
N ALA A 153 8.60 -14.04 -0.37
CA ALA A 153 8.01 -14.20 0.96
C ALA A 153 8.48 -13.10 1.94
N LEU A 154 9.77 -12.75 1.93
CA LEU A 154 10.31 -11.63 2.72
C LEU A 154 9.69 -10.29 2.32
N LEU A 155 9.52 -10.02 1.03
CA LEU A 155 8.84 -8.82 0.55
C LEU A 155 7.38 -8.75 1.02
N SER A 156 6.65 -9.86 0.98
CA SER A 156 5.28 -9.95 1.47
C SER A 156 5.20 -9.71 2.98
N LEU A 157 6.12 -10.26 3.75
CA LEU A 157 6.22 -10.06 5.19
C LEU A 157 6.50 -8.60 5.55
N THR A 158 7.44 -7.95 4.86
CA THR A 158 7.76 -6.55 5.11
C THR A 158 6.67 -5.60 4.65
N ASN A 159 5.96 -5.91 3.56
CA ASN A 159 4.75 -5.21 3.14
C ASN A 159 3.66 -5.27 4.23
N MET A 160 3.42 -6.46 4.78
CA MET A 160 2.47 -6.67 5.87
C MET A 160 2.87 -5.89 7.13
N ALA A 161 4.12 -6.04 7.58
CA ALA A 161 4.65 -5.34 8.75
C ALA A 161 4.63 -3.82 8.57
N GLY A 162 4.98 -3.34 7.38
CA GLY A 162 4.97 -1.92 7.03
C GLY A 162 3.58 -1.29 7.16
N ARG A 163 2.53 -2.02 6.85
CA ARG A 163 1.14 -1.55 7.03
C ARG A 163 0.82 -1.22 8.48
N PHE A 164 1.26 -2.05 9.41
CA PHE A 164 1.04 -1.82 10.83
C PHE A 164 2.00 -0.78 11.40
N ILE A 165 3.31 -0.96 11.19
CA ILE A 165 4.35 -0.14 11.81
C ILE A 165 4.21 1.32 11.37
N TRP A 166 4.24 1.58 10.06
CA TRP A 166 4.24 2.94 9.54
C TRP A 166 2.91 3.66 9.74
N SER A 167 1.79 2.93 9.58
CA SER A 167 0.48 3.53 9.79
C SER A 167 0.26 3.92 11.25
N SER A 168 0.70 3.08 12.21
CA SER A 168 0.67 3.42 13.64
C SER A 168 1.61 4.59 13.96
N THR A 169 2.82 4.58 13.41
CA THR A 169 3.82 5.66 13.58
C THR A 169 3.30 6.98 13.03
N SER A 170 2.44 6.94 12.00
CA SER A 170 1.84 8.14 11.43
C SER A 170 0.88 8.87 12.37
N ASP A 171 0.33 8.20 13.39
CA ASP A 171 -0.46 8.84 14.45
C ASP A 171 0.40 9.78 15.30
N ILE A 172 1.69 9.46 15.45
CA ILE A 172 2.65 10.22 16.26
C ILE A 172 3.28 11.36 15.43
N PHE A 173 3.88 11.04 14.29
CA PHE A 173 4.63 11.99 13.48
C PHE A 173 3.77 12.82 12.52
N GLY A 174 2.52 12.41 12.28
CA GLY A 174 1.58 13.03 11.34
C GLY A 174 1.72 12.48 9.93
N ARG A 175 0.58 12.46 9.21
CA ARG A 175 0.46 11.81 7.90
C ARG A 175 1.40 12.37 6.86
N LYS A 176 1.42 13.70 6.73
CA LYS A 176 2.25 14.39 5.75
C LYS A 176 3.75 14.07 5.91
N ASN A 177 4.25 14.03 7.15
CA ASN A 177 5.65 13.70 7.42
C ASN A 177 5.98 12.25 7.11
N ILE A 178 5.09 11.33 7.43
CA ILE A 178 5.28 9.92 7.10
C ILE A 178 5.29 9.71 5.58
N TYR A 179 4.43 10.42 4.83
CA TYR A 179 4.49 10.36 3.36
C TYR A 179 5.76 10.99 2.78
N ARG A 180 6.32 12.04 3.40
CA ARG A 180 7.67 12.52 3.05
C ARG A 180 8.71 11.42 3.18
N PHE A 181 8.58 10.62 4.25
CA PHE A 181 9.48 9.50 4.49
C PHE A 181 9.28 8.37 3.47
N TYR A 182 8.04 8.01 3.12
CA TYR A 182 7.79 6.98 2.09
C TYR A 182 8.34 7.40 0.73
N LEU A 183 8.03 8.61 0.29
CA LEU A 183 8.34 9.06 -1.05
C LEU A 183 9.81 9.48 -1.16
N GLY A 184 10.32 10.29 -0.24
CA GLY A 184 11.71 10.72 -0.23
C GLY A 184 12.67 9.57 0.11
N GLY A 185 12.36 8.78 1.14
CA GLY A 185 13.13 7.58 1.48
C GLY A 185 13.09 6.54 0.35
N GLY A 186 11.94 6.39 -0.32
CA GLY A 186 11.81 5.55 -1.50
C GLY A 186 12.76 5.96 -2.61
N VAL A 187 12.86 7.26 -2.94
CA VAL A 187 13.85 7.79 -3.92
C VAL A 187 15.26 7.36 -3.55
N LEU A 188 15.64 7.53 -2.28
CA LEU A 188 16.98 7.16 -1.82
C LEU A 188 17.24 5.65 -1.91
N LEU A 189 16.24 4.83 -1.61
CA LEU A 189 16.35 3.36 -1.69
C LEU A 189 16.45 2.88 -3.15
N TYR A 190 15.70 3.47 -4.07
CA TYR A 190 15.84 3.17 -5.50
C TYR A 190 17.20 3.58 -6.04
N LEU A 191 17.72 4.75 -5.65
CA LEU A 191 19.08 5.17 -5.97
C LEU A 191 20.12 4.21 -5.36
N ALA A 192 19.91 3.75 -4.12
CA ALA A 192 20.79 2.77 -3.50
C ALA A 192 20.80 1.44 -4.25
N ILE A 193 19.66 0.95 -4.75
CA ILE A 193 19.62 -0.24 -5.61
C ILE A 193 20.42 -0.01 -6.89
N MET A 194 20.29 1.16 -7.53
CA MET A 194 21.01 1.46 -8.77
C MET A 194 22.51 1.57 -8.58
N LEU A 195 22.96 2.21 -7.49
CA LEU A 195 24.38 2.47 -7.26
C LEU A 195 25.09 1.31 -6.55
N PHE A 196 24.42 0.63 -5.67
CA PHE A 196 25.00 -0.36 -4.76
C PHE A 196 24.33 -1.73 -4.82
N GLY A 197 23.18 -1.88 -5.49
CA GLY A 197 22.44 -3.14 -5.51
C GLY A 197 23.26 -4.31 -6.08
N ALA A 198 24.10 -4.06 -7.08
CA ALA A 198 24.96 -5.07 -7.69
C ALA A 198 26.17 -5.47 -6.82
N THR A 199 26.49 -4.73 -5.74
CA THR A 199 27.60 -5.06 -4.84
C THR A 199 27.34 -6.32 -4.01
N GLY A 200 26.08 -6.71 -3.85
CA GLY A 200 25.72 -7.94 -3.14
C GLY A 200 24.22 -8.10 -2.92
N VAL A 201 23.80 -9.37 -2.94
CA VAL A 201 22.39 -9.76 -2.72
C VAL A 201 21.80 -9.16 -1.42
N PRO A 202 22.49 -9.11 -0.28
CA PRO A 202 21.91 -8.51 0.95
C PRO A 202 21.52 -7.05 0.80
N VAL A 203 22.31 -6.24 0.07
CA VAL A 203 22.03 -4.81 -0.13
C VAL A 203 20.76 -4.64 -0.96
N PHE A 204 20.65 -5.38 -2.08
CA PHE A 204 19.46 -5.37 -2.93
C PHE A 204 18.22 -5.80 -2.15
N VAL A 205 18.29 -6.92 -1.42
CA VAL A 205 17.19 -7.47 -0.64
C VAL A 205 16.73 -6.47 0.43
N LEU A 206 17.65 -5.88 1.19
CA LEU A 206 17.32 -4.91 2.23
C LEU A 206 16.62 -3.68 1.66
N CYS A 207 17.13 -3.10 0.58
CA CYS A 207 16.49 -1.96 -0.09
C CYS A 207 15.09 -2.31 -0.59
N ALA A 208 14.92 -3.46 -1.23
CA ALA A 208 13.63 -3.92 -1.73
C ALA A 208 12.63 -4.17 -0.58
N MET A 209 13.06 -4.76 0.53
CA MET A 209 12.25 -4.96 1.74
C MET A 209 11.76 -3.62 2.31
N LEU A 210 12.63 -2.62 2.41
CA LEU A 210 12.25 -1.29 2.89
C LEU A 210 11.28 -0.59 1.93
N ILE A 211 11.50 -0.67 0.61
CA ILE A 211 10.57 -0.14 -0.40
C ILE A 211 9.19 -0.79 -0.25
N LEU A 212 9.12 -2.11 -0.07
CA LEU A 212 7.83 -2.81 0.10
C LEU A 212 7.18 -2.48 1.45
N SER A 213 7.95 -2.19 2.50
CA SER A 213 7.41 -1.69 3.76
C SER A 213 6.76 -0.30 3.59
N PHE A 214 7.38 0.60 2.79
CA PHE A 214 6.82 1.92 2.47
C PHE A 214 5.58 1.83 1.59
N TYR A 215 5.58 0.92 0.61
CA TYR A 215 4.39 0.61 -0.19
C TYR A 215 3.21 0.18 0.70
N GLY A 216 3.44 -0.78 1.60
CA GLY A 216 2.42 -1.25 2.52
C GLY A 216 1.93 -0.15 3.46
N GLY A 217 2.86 0.60 4.05
CA GLY A 217 2.58 1.72 4.95
C GLY A 217 1.79 2.83 4.27
N GLY A 218 2.17 3.23 3.04
CA GLY A 218 1.49 4.26 2.28
C GLY A 218 0.03 3.90 1.99
N PHE A 219 -0.22 2.68 1.55
CA PHE A 219 -1.58 2.19 1.32
C PHE A 219 -2.42 2.16 2.62
N ALA A 220 -1.83 1.72 3.75
CA ALA A 220 -2.54 1.61 5.01
C ALA A 220 -2.79 2.96 5.72
N THR A 221 -1.93 3.96 5.47
CA THR A 221 -2.03 5.28 6.10
C THR A 221 -3.06 6.18 5.42
N ILE A 222 -3.41 5.93 4.13
CA ILE A 222 -4.25 6.84 3.34
C ILE A 222 -5.65 7.07 3.92
N PRO A 223 -6.38 6.07 4.46
CA PRO A 223 -7.70 6.31 5.04
C PRO A 223 -7.65 7.26 6.24
N ALA A 224 -6.58 7.15 7.06
CA ALA A 224 -6.36 8.06 8.18
C ALA A 224 -6.01 9.48 7.71
N TYR A 225 -5.26 9.62 6.61
CA TYR A 225 -4.96 10.92 6.01
C TYR A 225 -6.22 11.59 5.46
N LEU A 226 -7.09 10.81 4.80
CA LEU A 226 -8.39 11.30 4.33
C LEU A 226 -9.28 11.75 5.50
N LYS A 227 -9.33 10.97 6.59
CA LYS A 227 -10.05 11.35 7.81
C LYS A 227 -9.54 12.66 8.38
N ASP A 228 -8.23 12.84 8.42
CA ASP A 228 -7.63 14.07 8.96
C ASP A 228 -7.99 15.30 8.11
N LEU A 229 -8.08 15.19 6.78
CA LEU A 229 -8.41 16.29 5.86
C LEU A 229 -9.91 16.53 5.66
N PHE A 230 -10.72 15.48 5.62
CA PHE A 230 -12.13 15.56 5.21
C PHE A 230 -13.12 15.21 6.32
N GLY A 231 -12.62 14.85 7.52
CA GLY A 231 -13.48 14.40 8.62
C GLY A 231 -13.90 12.93 8.49
N SER A 232 -14.69 12.46 9.44
CA SER A 232 -15.08 11.05 9.56
C SER A 232 -16.43 10.69 8.92
N TYR A 233 -17.22 11.70 8.49
CA TYR A 233 -18.62 11.51 8.06
C TYR A 233 -18.74 10.56 6.87
N GLU A 234 -18.14 10.91 5.73
CA GLU A 234 -18.15 10.08 4.50
C GLU A 234 -16.76 9.56 4.09
N VAL A 235 -15.85 9.41 5.05
CA VAL A 235 -14.47 8.99 4.77
C VAL A 235 -14.38 7.68 3.99
N GLY A 236 -15.30 6.75 4.21
CA GLY A 236 -15.37 5.50 3.45
C GLY A 236 -15.69 5.70 1.97
N ALA A 237 -16.64 6.59 1.66
CA ALA A 237 -17.01 6.92 0.29
C ALA A 237 -15.90 7.72 -0.42
N ILE A 238 -15.21 8.61 0.29
CA ILE A 238 -14.04 9.35 -0.22
C ILE A 238 -12.90 8.37 -0.52
N HIS A 239 -12.62 7.47 0.42
CA HIS A 239 -11.58 6.45 0.24
C HIS A 239 -11.88 5.53 -0.94
N GLY A 240 -13.12 5.03 -1.08
CA GLY A 240 -13.50 4.20 -2.21
C GLY A 240 -13.25 4.86 -3.57
N ARG A 241 -13.51 6.17 -3.70
CA ARG A 241 -13.19 6.94 -4.90
C ARG A 241 -11.68 7.12 -5.10
N LEU A 242 -10.93 7.32 -4.01
CA LEU A 242 -9.49 7.47 -4.07
C LEU A 242 -8.79 6.16 -4.50
N LEU A 243 -9.37 5.00 -4.21
CA LEU A 243 -8.83 3.70 -4.60
C LEU A 243 -8.71 3.48 -6.11
N THR A 244 -9.34 4.34 -6.94
CA THR A 244 -9.07 4.36 -8.39
C THR A 244 -7.59 4.64 -8.69
N ALA A 245 -6.87 5.36 -7.82
CA ALA A 245 -5.43 5.54 -7.90
C ALA A 245 -4.67 4.20 -7.79
N TRP A 246 -5.13 3.32 -6.90
CA TRP A 246 -4.56 1.98 -6.75
C TRP A 246 -4.83 1.10 -7.97
N SER A 247 -6.02 1.19 -8.57
CA SER A 247 -6.34 0.46 -9.80
C SER A 247 -5.46 0.91 -10.95
N VAL A 248 -5.26 2.22 -11.14
CA VAL A 248 -4.35 2.78 -12.15
C VAL A 248 -2.91 2.31 -11.90
N ALA A 249 -2.44 2.38 -10.67
CA ALA A 249 -1.10 1.95 -10.29
C ALA A 249 -0.88 0.45 -10.53
N GLY A 250 -1.90 -0.37 -10.27
CA GLY A 250 -1.87 -1.83 -10.50
C GLY A 250 -1.71 -2.21 -11.98
N VAL A 251 -2.11 -1.33 -12.89
CA VAL A 251 -1.86 -1.49 -14.34
C VAL A 251 -0.53 -0.86 -14.73
N LEU A 252 -0.26 0.36 -14.29
CA LEU A 252 0.94 1.11 -14.69
C LEU A 252 2.24 0.45 -14.19
N GLY A 253 2.28 -0.03 -12.95
CA GLY A 253 3.48 -0.64 -12.37
C GLY A 253 4.00 -1.82 -13.20
N PRO A 254 3.22 -2.90 -13.36
CA PRO A 254 3.58 -4.03 -14.19
C PRO A 254 3.86 -3.65 -15.66
N LEU A 255 3.03 -2.77 -16.24
CA LEU A 255 3.20 -2.34 -17.63
C LEU A 255 4.54 -1.65 -17.86
N ILE A 256 4.92 -0.71 -16.99
CA ILE A 256 6.20 0.00 -17.09
C ILE A 256 7.37 -0.99 -16.97
N VAL A 257 7.37 -1.83 -15.94
CA VAL A 257 8.50 -2.73 -15.68
C VAL A 257 8.60 -3.80 -16.77
N ASN A 258 7.49 -4.39 -17.21
CA ASN A 258 7.48 -5.44 -18.22
C ASN A 258 7.88 -4.91 -19.60
N ALA A 259 7.21 -3.83 -20.07
CA ALA A 259 7.49 -3.29 -21.40
C ALA A 259 8.94 -2.80 -21.53
N ILE A 260 9.47 -2.17 -20.49
CA ILE A 260 10.86 -1.71 -20.49
C ILE A 260 11.84 -2.89 -20.44
N ALA A 261 11.59 -3.88 -19.58
CA ALA A 261 12.44 -5.06 -19.50
C ALA A 261 12.47 -5.82 -20.82
N ASP A 262 11.32 -5.95 -21.52
CA ASP A 262 11.24 -6.63 -22.82
C ASP A 262 12.04 -5.86 -23.90
N VAL A 263 11.88 -4.54 -23.97
CA VAL A 263 12.65 -3.68 -24.92
C VAL A 263 14.15 -3.74 -24.62
N ARG A 264 14.53 -3.63 -23.34
CA ARG A 264 15.95 -3.68 -22.95
C ARG A 264 16.57 -5.06 -23.23
N LYS A 265 15.81 -6.13 -22.97
CA LYS A 265 16.23 -7.50 -23.29
C LYS A 265 16.42 -7.71 -24.79
N ALA A 266 15.50 -7.18 -25.62
CA ALA A 266 15.63 -7.22 -27.08
C ALA A 266 16.83 -6.43 -27.56
N ALA A 267 17.26 -5.38 -26.86
CA ALA A 267 18.48 -4.60 -27.13
C ALA A 267 19.77 -5.25 -26.56
N GLY A 268 19.69 -6.48 -26.00
CA GLY A 268 20.83 -7.21 -25.45
C GLY A 268 21.23 -6.82 -24.03
N ALA A 269 20.40 -6.06 -23.30
CA ALA A 269 20.68 -5.74 -21.91
C ALA A 269 20.54 -6.99 -21.01
N ILE A 270 21.44 -7.13 -20.04
CA ILE A 270 21.54 -8.23 -19.09
C ILE A 270 21.80 -7.68 -17.69
N GLY A 271 21.59 -8.51 -16.68
CA GLY A 271 21.87 -8.13 -15.30
C GLY A 271 21.11 -6.88 -14.83
N PRO A 272 21.77 -5.97 -14.07
CA PRO A 272 21.18 -4.73 -13.58
C PRO A 272 20.68 -3.80 -14.68
N ASP A 273 21.33 -3.77 -15.85
CA ASP A 273 21.00 -2.89 -16.97
C ASP A 273 19.60 -3.13 -17.53
N LEU A 274 19.08 -4.34 -17.36
CA LEU A 274 17.71 -4.70 -17.74
C LEU A 274 16.65 -3.83 -17.03
N TYR A 275 16.93 -3.44 -15.79
CA TYR A 275 15.96 -2.76 -14.92
C TYR A 275 16.26 -1.27 -14.73
N THR A 276 17.43 -0.79 -15.09
CA THR A 276 17.91 0.57 -14.84
C THR A 276 16.89 1.65 -15.26
N THR A 277 16.34 1.54 -16.46
CA THR A 277 15.34 2.51 -16.96
C THR A 277 14.05 2.48 -16.13
N SER A 278 13.59 1.29 -15.73
CA SER A 278 12.41 1.16 -14.87
C SER A 278 12.65 1.81 -13.51
N LEU A 279 13.84 1.62 -12.92
CA LEU A 279 14.20 2.23 -11.64
C LEU A 279 14.22 3.76 -11.72
N TYR A 280 14.74 4.35 -12.79
CA TYR A 280 14.67 5.80 -13.02
C TYR A 280 13.23 6.32 -13.08
N ILE A 281 12.33 5.60 -13.77
CA ILE A 281 10.93 6.00 -13.86
C ILE A 281 10.28 5.92 -12.47
N MET A 282 10.57 4.88 -11.67
CA MET A 282 10.04 4.78 -10.31
C MET A 282 10.53 5.93 -9.41
N ILE A 283 11.81 6.34 -9.55
CA ILE A 283 12.34 7.53 -8.88
C ILE A 283 11.56 8.78 -9.30
N GLY A 284 11.35 8.99 -10.61
CA GLY A 284 10.57 10.12 -11.13
C GLY A 284 9.16 10.16 -10.57
N LEU A 285 8.45 9.02 -10.53
CA LEU A 285 7.12 8.91 -9.94
C LEU A 285 7.13 9.25 -8.44
N LEU A 286 8.09 8.75 -7.69
CA LEU A 286 8.20 9.07 -6.26
C LEU A 286 8.48 10.55 -6.01
N VAL A 287 9.29 11.20 -6.85
CA VAL A 287 9.51 12.67 -6.80
C VAL A 287 8.21 13.42 -7.09
N VAL A 288 7.44 13.02 -8.11
CA VAL A 288 6.12 13.61 -8.41
C VAL A 288 5.18 13.43 -7.21
N GLY A 289 5.12 12.23 -6.63
CA GLY A 289 4.34 11.97 -5.42
C GLY A 289 4.80 12.83 -4.25
N PHE A 290 6.11 13.01 -4.05
CA PHE A 290 6.67 13.84 -3.00
C PHE A 290 6.24 15.31 -3.14
N VAL A 291 6.37 15.88 -4.34
CA VAL A 291 5.90 17.24 -4.63
C VAL A 291 4.40 17.37 -4.39
N ALA A 292 3.61 16.40 -4.85
CA ALA A 292 2.16 16.38 -4.60
C ALA A 292 1.84 16.37 -3.10
N ASN A 293 2.55 15.57 -2.30
CA ASN A 293 2.38 15.56 -0.84
C ASN A 293 2.75 16.90 -0.20
N GLU A 294 3.78 17.58 -0.68
CA GLU A 294 4.18 18.91 -0.16
C GLU A 294 3.12 19.99 -0.43
N LEU A 295 2.42 19.89 -1.54
CA LEU A 295 1.33 20.80 -1.92
C LEU A 295 0.03 20.59 -1.12
N VAL A 296 -0.11 19.48 -0.38
CA VAL A 296 -1.30 19.24 0.46
C VAL A 296 -1.39 20.31 1.55
N ARG A 297 -2.55 21.00 1.59
CA ARG A 297 -2.92 22.03 2.56
C ARG A 297 -4.30 21.74 3.16
N PRO A 298 -4.70 22.38 4.26
CA PRO A 298 -6.06 22.23 4.80
C PRO A 298 -7.13 22.50 3.74
N VAL A 299 -8.25 21.79 3.85
CA VAL A 299 -9.38 21.97 2.94
C VAL A 299 -10.05 23.32 3.19
N ASN A 300 -10.40 24.02 2.11
CA ASN A 300 -11.08 25.32 2.22
C ASN A 300 -12.45 25.18 2.89
N PRO A 301 -12.79 26.01 3.91
CA PRO A 301 -14.06 25.97 4.63
C PRO A 301 -15.32 25.98 3.76
N ARG A 302 -15.25 26.52 2.55
CA ARG A 302 -16.40 26.53 1.59
C ARG A 302 -16.89 25.13 1.21
N PHE A 303 -16.05 24.09 1.38
CA PHE A 303 -16.39 22.70 1.09
C PHE A 303 -16.89 21.94 2.32
N HIS A 304 -16.84 22.57 3.49
CA HIS A 304 -17.32 21.95 4.72
C HIS A 304 -18.84 21.85 4.71
N GLU A 305 -19.36 20.75 5.24
CA GLU A 305 -20.78 20.61 5.50
C GLU A 305 -21.16 21.55 6.65
N PRO A 306 -22.37 22.16 6.60
CA PRO A 306 -22.88 22.92 7.75
C PRO A 306 -22.81 22.09 9.02
N ALA A 307 -22.47 22.72 10.14
CA ALA A 307 -22.55 22.07 11.44
C ALA A 307 -24.01 21.73 11.68
N THR A 308 -24.47 20.55 11.29
CA THR A 308 -25.79 20.05 11.62
C THR A 308 -25.79 19.79 13.12
N GLY A 309 -26.37 20.72 13.86
CA GLY A 309 -26.87 20.45 15.19
C GLY A 309 -27.68 19.15 15.09
N GLY A 310 -27.34 18.15 15.92
CA GLY A 310 -27.78 16.78 15.86
C GLY A 310 -29.23 16.61 15.47
N ALA A 311 -29.44 16.07 14.29
CA ALA A 311 -30.66 15.38 13.86
C ALA A 311 -30.44 14.82 12.45
N ARG A 312 -30.11 13.56 12.36
CA ARG A 312 -30.78 12.54 11.53
C ARG A 312 -30.11 11.19 11.73
#